data_c205f9e5f3912f066676b7ad38711cbe
#
_entry.id   c205f9e5f3912f066676b7ad38711cbe
#
_cell.length_a   1.000
_cell.length_b   1.000
_cell.length_c   1.000
_cell.angle_alpha   90.00
_cell.angle_beta   90.00
_cell.angle_gamma   90.00
#
_symmetry.space_group_name_H-M   'P 1'
#
loop_
_entity.id
_entity.type
_entity.pdbx_description
1 polymer ?
#
loop_
_entity_poly.entity_id
_entity_poly.type
_entity_poly.pdbx_seq_one_letter_code
_entity_poly.pdbx_strand_id
1 'polypeptide(L)'
;VLLIEAALMLLPLLVAVIYRERTGWYFFWVLLGAAVLGALALRLGGRKRSAMYAKEGLIAVALSWIVLSLVGALPFTLSGQIPFYLDAVFEMISGFTTTGSSILPAVESLDRCMLFWRSLSHWIGGMGILVFMLAIVRMDGGQAIHLLRAESPGPTVSKMVPRMVDSSKILYGIYFGLTVVQIILYLAGGDPLFDSLCNAFGTAGTGGFAIKNDSFASYSAYTQTVTTIFMALFGVNFSIYFFLLRRKFDLVWKNTELRWYLGLIFGAIAVITVNTLSYYPRVYDAIHHAAFAVSAIITTTGYGTVDFNLWPELSRVILVFLMIVGACAGSTGGGLKVSRVVILMRAAKAELRKILHPHTVKVITVDGKPV
;
A
#
# COMPACT_ATOMS: atom_id res chain seq x y z
N VAL A 1 -11.52 16.87 0.65
CA VAL A 1 -11.10 15.79 1.54
C VAL A 1 -12.25 15.40 2.46
N LEU A 2 -12.72 16.25 3.39
CA LEU A 2 -13.78 15.93 4.37
C LEU A 2 -15.05 15.31 3.78
N LEU A 3 -15.54 15.82 2.64
CA LEU A 3 -16.72 15.26 1.97
C LEU A 3 -16.50 13.84 1.43
N ILE A 4 -15.27 13.54 1.00
CA ILE A 4 -14.91 12.20 0.53
C ILE A 4 -14.80 11.27 1.72
N GLU A 5 -14.18 11.71 2.79
CA GLU A 5 -14.09 10.94 4.04
C GLU A 5 -15.48 10.63 4.60
N ALA A 6 -16.38 11.62 4.63
CA ALA A 6 -17.77 11.41 5.01
C ALA A 6 -18.46 10.36 4.13
N ALA A 7 -18.24 10.40 2.81
CA ALA A 7 -18.77 9.39 1.90
C ALA A 7 -18.18 7.98 2.15
N LEU A 8 -16.89 7.89 2.45
CA LEU A 8 -16.22 6.62 2.78
C LEU A 8 -16.68 6.04 4.12
N MET A 9 -17.02 6.89 5.11
CA MET A 9 -17.58 6.47 6.39
C MET A 9 -18.99 5.83 6.29
N LEU A 10 -19.68 5.98 5.15
CA LEU A 10 -20.91 5.22 4.90
C LEU A 10 -20.66 3.71 4.84
N LEU A 11 -19.47 3.27 4.44
CA LEU A 11 -19.15 1.84 4.34
C LEU A 11 -19.07 1.16 5.72
N PRO A 12 -18.26 1.65 6.69
CA PRO A 12 -18.27 1.07 8.04
C PRO A 12 -19.64 1.26 8.75
N LEU A 13 -20.39 2.33 8.46
CA LEU A 13 -21.74 2.48 8.95
C LEU A 13 -22.66 1.36 8.41
N LEU A 14 -22.55 1.01 7.14
CA LEU A 14 -23.27 -0.13 6.55
C LEU A 14 -22.88 -1.45 7.23
N VAL A 15 -21.59 -1.67 7.49
CA VAL A 15 -21.12 -2.85 8.24
C VAL A 15 -21.76 -2.89 9.63
N ALA A 16 -21.78 -1.77 10.36
CA ALA A 16 -22.41 -1.69 11.68
C ALA A 16 -23.91 -2.05 11.64
N VAL A 17 -24.63 -1.62 10.61
CA VAL A 17 -26.03 -1.96 10.42
C VAL A 17 -26.21 -3.46 10.16
N ILE A 18 -25.40 -4.05 9.30
CA ILE A 18 -25.45 -5.50 8.97
C ILE A 18 -25.19 -6.34 10.23
N TYR A 19 -24.19 -5.98 11.03
CA TYR A 19 -23.83 -6.72 12.24
C TYR A 19 -24.58 -6.25 13.50
N ARG A 20 -25.47 -5.24 13.38
CA ARG A 20 -26.29 -4.67 14.45
C ARG A 20 -25.43 -4.10 15.60
N GLU A 21 -24.32 -3.49 15.28
CA GLU A 21 -23.40 -2.87 16.24
C GLU A 21 -23.85 -1.46 16.60
N ARG A 22 -23.88 -1.15 17.89
CA ARG A 22 -24.27 0.19 18.37
C ARG A 22 -23.23 1.28 18.04
N THR A 23 -22.01 0.87 17.83
CA THR A 23 -20.89 1.75 17.46
C THR A 23 -21.08 2.45 16.11
N GLY A 24 -21.98 1.94 15.25
CA GLY A 24 -22.40 2.61 14.03
C GLY A 24 -22.90 4.04 14.20
N TRP A 25 -23.54 4.35 15.36
CA TRP A 25 -24.01 5.70 15.65
C TRP A 25 -22.88 6.74 15.70
N TYR A 26 -21.67 6.36 16.15
CA TYR A 26 -20.53 7.26 16.18
C TYR A 26 -20.02 7.56 14.76
N PHE A 27 -20.01 6.59 13.85
CA PHE A 27 -19.74 6.83 12.44
C PHE A 27 -20.76 7.79 11.82
N PHE A 28 -22.05 7.65 12.13
CA PHE A 28 -23.09 8.55 11.63
C PHE A 28 -22.85 10.00 12.07
N TRP A 29 -22.56 10.25 13.34
CA TRP A 29 -22.34 11.61 13.84
C TRP A 29 -21.05 12.24 13.30
N VAL A 30 -19.98 11.47 13.20
CA VAL A 30 -18.70 11.96 12.62
C VAL A 30 -18.87 12.25 11.13
N LEU A 31 -19.53 11.37 10.39
CA LEU A 31 -19.89 11.59 8.98
C LEU A 31 -20.67 12.89 8.80
N LEU A 32 -21.71 13.11 9.59
CA LEU A 32 -22.53 14.31 9.53
C LEU A 32 -21.71 15.57 9.80
N GLY A 33 -20.88 15.55 10.85
CA GLY A 33 -19.97 16.65 11.19
C GLY A 33 -18.97 16.94 10.07
N ALA A 34 -18.32 15.91 9.52
CA ALA A 34 -17.39 16.03 8.41
C ALA A 34 -18.06 16.57 7.14
N ALA A 35 -19.30 16.13 6.85
CA ALA A 35 -20.08 16.61 5.71
C ALA A 35 -20.46 18.09 5.86
N VAL A 36 -20.92 18.51 7.05
CA VAL A 36 -21.27 19.90 7.34
C VAL A 36 -20.03 20.80 7.26
N LEU A 37 -18.93 20.42 7.90
CA LEU A 37 -17.67 21.18 7.85
C LEU A 37 -17.12 21.25 6.41
N GLY A 38 -17.17 20.14 5.68
CA GLY A 38 -16.76 20.11 4.28
C GLY A 38 -17.61 21.01 3.37
N ALA A 39 -18.93 21.02 3.58
CA ALA A 39 -19.85 21.89 2.84
C ALA A 39 -19.63 23.37 3.17
N LEU A 40 -19.43 23.70 4.45
CA LEU A 40 -19.09 25.06 4.91
C LEU A 40 -17.77 25.53 4.31
N ALA A 41 -16.73 24.70 4.34
CA ALA A 41 -15.43 25.02 3.74
C ALA A 41 -15.54 25.30 2.24
N LEU A 42 -16.38 24.56 1.50
CA LEU A 42 -16.62 24.81 0.08
C LEU A 42 -17.36 26.13 -0.16
N ARG A 43 -18.30 26.49 0.72
CA ARG A 43 -19.05 27.77 0.61
C ARG A 43 -18.17 28.97 0.94
N LEU A 44 -17.34 28.87 1.98
CA LEU A 44 -16.44 29.93 2.45
C LEU A 44 -15.20 30.10 1.56
N GLY A 45 -14.69 29.02 0.98
CA GLY A 45 -13.46 29.01 0.19
C GLY A 45 -13.51 29.76 -1.14
N GLY A 46 -14.68 30.24 -1.57
CA GLY A 46 -14.86 31.04 -2.78
C GLY A 46 -14.47 30.35 -4.09
N ARG A 47 -15.04 30.80 -5.21
CA ARG A 47 -14.78 30.23 -6.56
C ARG A 47 -13.50 30.77 -7.24
N LYS A 48 -12.56 31.39 -6.53
CA LYS A 48 -11.33 31.90 -7.15
C LYS A 48 -10.42 30.70 -7.51
N ARG A 49 -10.40 30.36 -8.79
CA ARG A 49 -9.41 29.42 -9.36
C ARG A 49 -8.05 30.12 -9.42
N SER A 50 -7.25 30.02 -8.37
CA SER A 50 -5.82 30.36 -8.44
C SER A 50 -5.05 29.19 -9.06
N ALA A 51 -4.03 29.49 -9.86
CA ALA A 51 -3.12 28.45 -10.36
C ALA A 51 -2.45 27.77 -9.15
N MET A 52 -2.53 26.45 -9.10
CA MET A 52 -1.88 25.65 -8.05
C MET A 52 -0.45 25.33 -8.50
N TYR A 53 0.55 25.76 -7.73
CA TYR A 53 1.95 25.43 -7.94
C TYR A 53 2.34 24.17 -7.14
N ALA A 54 3.53 23.63 -7.39
CA ALA A 54 4.02 22.41 -6.74
C ALA A 54 4.06 22.51 -5.21
N LYS A 55 4.39 23.69 -4.66
CA LYS A 55 4.43 23.94 -3.21
C LYS A 55 3.04 23.80 -2.57
N GLU A 56 2.03 24.40 -3.18
CA GLU A 56 0.64 24.32 -2.69
C GLU A 56 0.11 22.90 -2.81
N GLY A 57 0.49 22.16 -3.87
CA GLY A 57 0.16 20.76 -4.02
C GLY A 57 0.71 19.91 -2.87
N LEU A 58 1.99 20.06 -2.52
CA LEU A 58 2.61 19.36 -1.40
C LEU A 58 1.94 19.67 -0.05
N ILE A 59 1.64 20.95 0.20
CA ILE A 59 0.95 21.38 1.42
C ILE A 59 -0.45 20.78 1.47
N ALA A 60 -1.19 20.81 0.36
CA ALA A 60 -2.53 20.24 0.28
C ALA A 60 -2.53 18.73 0.55
N VAL A 61 -1.54 17.99 0.03
CA VAL A 61 -1.33 16.56 0.32
C VAL A 61 -1.12 16.33 1.81
N ALA A 62 -0.13 17.00 2.40
CA ALA A 62 0.22 16.83 3.81
C ALA A 62 -0.97 17.15 4.73
N LEU A 63 -1.65 18.28 4.52
CA LEU A 63 -2.84 18.67 5.28
C LEU A 63 -3.99 17.68 5.09
N SER A 64 -4.15 17.10 3.89
CA SER A 64 -5.19 16.10 3.64
C SER A 64 -5.00 14.86 4.51
N TRP A 65 -3.77 14.33 4.60
CA TRP A 65 -3.46 13.18 5.44
C TRP A 65 -3.66 13.47 6.93
N ILE A 66 -3.27 14.65 7.38
CA ILE A 66 -3.48 15.08 8.78
C ILE A 66 -4.99 15.15 9.09
N VAL A 67 -5.77 15.84 8.25
CA VAL A 67 -7.21 15.99 8.47
C VAL A 67 -7.94 14.65 8.45
N LEU A 68 -7.63 13.78 7.48
CA LEU A 68 -8.19 12.44 7.41
C LEU A 68 -7.92 11.62 8.67
N SER A 69 -6.69 11.68 9.17
CA SER A 69 -6.32 10.92 10.37
C SER A 69 -7.00 11.45 11.62
N LEU A 70 -7.10 12.78 11.76
CA LEU A 70 -7.77 13.40 12.89
C LEU A 70 -9.28 13.11 12.91
N VAL A 71 -9.94 13.23 11.77
CA VAL A 71 -11.40 12.98 11.67
C VAL A 71 -11.69 11.48 11.72
N GLY A 72 -10.90 10.67 11.02
CA GLY A 72 -11.04 9.22 11.00
C GLY A 72 -10.83 8.53 12.35
N ALA A 73 -10.11 9.19 13.29
CA ALA A 73 -9.90 8.71 14.64
C ALA A 73 -11.11 8.90 15.57
N LEU A 74 -12.00 9.88 15.27
CA LEU A 74 -13.11 10.23 16.14
C LEU A 74 -14.04 9.06 16.46
N PRO A 75 -14.44 8.19 15.52
CA PRO A 75 -15.31 7.05 15.83
C PRO A 75 -14.73 6.14 16.93
N PHE A 76 -13.42 5.89 16.91
CA PHE A 76 -12.75 5.04 17.90
C PHE A 76 -12.79 5.62 19.30
N THR A 77 -12.54 6.92 19.44
CA THR A 77 -12.53 7.61 20.72
C THR A 77 -13.94 7.79 21.25
N LEU A 78 -14.88 8.25 20.42
CA LEU A 78 -16.27 8.47 20.83
C LEU A 78 -16.96 7.17 21.26
N SER A 79 -16.61 6.04 20.63
CA SER A 79 -17.13 4.72 21.01
C SER A 79 -16.47 4.14 22.27
N GLY A 80 -15.36 4.71 22.72
CA GLY A 80 -14.58 4.20 23.83
C GLY A 80 -13.72 2.96 23.53
N GLN A 81 -13.68 2.50 22.27
CA GLN A 81 -12.87 1.33 21.88
C GLN A 81 -11.37 1.64 21.86
N ILE A 82 -11.01 2.89 21.56
CA ILE A 82 -9.68 3.47 21.81
C ILE A 82 -9.92 4.77 22.59
N PRO A 83 -9.94 4.73 23.93
CA PRO A 83 -10.39 5.87 24.74
C PRO A 83 -9.51 7.11 24.59
N PHE A 84 -8.21 6.93 24.39
CA PHE A 84 -7.27 8.02 24.25
C PHE A 84 -7.25 8.51 22.79
N TYR A 85 -7.58 9.79 22.58
CA TYR A 85 -7.68 10.34 21.21
C TYR A 85 -6.36 10.28 20.45
N LEU A 86 -5.23 10.52 21.10
CA LEU A 86 -3.91 10.44 20.43
C LEU A 86 -3.59 9.03 19.98
N ASP A 87 -4.00 8.01 20.73
CA ASP A 87 -3.83 6.60 20.33
C ASP A 87 -4.71 6.27 19.12
N ALA A 88 -5.95 6.76 19.09
CA ALA A 88 -6.83 6.62 17.93
C ALA A 88 -6.28 7.35 16.70
N VAL A 89 -5.69 8.53 16.89
CA VAL A 89 -5.02 9.28 15.81
C VAL A 89 -3.79 8.51 15.31
N PHE A 90 -2.98 7.94 16.20
CA PHE A 90 -1.85 7.10 15.82
C PHE A 90 -2.31 5.91 14.96
N GLU A 91 -3.36 5.20 15.39
CA GLU A 91 -3.93 4.07 14.65
C GLU A 91 -4.40 4.50 13.26
N MET A 92 -5.07 5.65 13.13
CA MET A 92 -5.56 6.14 11.84
C MET A 92 -4.47 6.74 10.96
N ILE A 93 -3.44 7.40 11.53
CA ILE A 93 -2.25 7.79 10.77
C ILE A 93 -1.59 6.54 10.19
N SER A 94 -1.35 5.52 11.04
CA SER A 94 -0.79 4.24 10.60
C SER A 94 -1.65 3.59 9.53
N GLY A 95 -2.98 3.68 9.66
CA GLY A 95 -3.93 3.19 8.66
C GLY A 95 -3.79 3.90 7.32
N PHE A 96 -3.97 5.20 7.27
CA PHE A 96 -3.94 5.97 6.02
C PHE A 96 -2.56 6.07 5.38
N THR A 97 -1.49 6.07 6.16
CA THR A 97 -0.11 6.02 5.61
C THR A 97 0.35 4.61 5.27
N THR A 98 -0.52 3.61 5.46
CA THR A 98 -0.21 2.20 5.24
C THR A 98 1.03 1.70 5.99
N THR A 99 1.27 2.26 7.19
CA THR A 99 2.41 1.89 8.03
C THR A 99 2.21 0.54 8.71
N GLY A 100 0.98 0.24 9.16
CA GLY A 100 0.61 -1.03 9.78
C GLY A 100 1.03 -1.19 11.24
N SER A 101 1.64 -0.18 11.86
CA SER A 101 1.90 -0.18 13.30
C SER A 101 0.61 0.03 14.06
N SER A 102 0.32 -0.81 15.05
CA SER A 102 -0.89 -0.74 15.88
C SER A 102 -0.56 -0.50 17.33
N ILE A 103 -1.38 0.32 18.00
CA ILE A 103 -1.33 0.53 19.44
C ILE A 103 -2.20 -0.49 20.20
N LEU A 104 -3.01 -1.25 19.48
CA LEU A 104 -3.98 -2.17 20.06
C LEU A 104 -3.31 -3.44 20.56
N PRO A 105 -3.48 -3.80 21.85
CA PRO A 105 -2.95 -5.06 22.38
C PRO A 105 -3.75 -6.28 21.90
N ALA A 106 -5.05 -6.09 21.61
CA ALA A 106 -5.94 -7.15 21.14
C ALA A 106 -6.88 -6.56 20.07
N VAL A 107 -6.62 -6.89 18.81
CA VAL A 107 -7.39 -6.38 17.66
C VAL A 107 -8.80 -6.97 17.63
N GLU A 108 -8.94 -8.22 18.03
CA GLU A 108 -10.22 -8.97 18.01
C GLU A 108 -11.26 -8.43 19.00
N SER A 109 -10.87 -7.56 19.92
CA SER A 109 -11.79 -6.90 20.84
C SER A 109 -12.59 -5.76 20.21
N LEU A 110 -12.18 -5.29 19.04
CA LEU A 110 -12.88 -4.22 18.33
C LEU A 110 -14.13 -4.73 17.60
N ASP A 111 -15.15 -3.89 17.52
CA ASP A 111 -16.32 -4.14 16.70
C ASP A 111 -15.94 -4.22 15.21
N ARG A 112 -16.71 -4.99 14.44
CA ARG A 112 -16.42 -5.24 13.02
C ARG A 112 -16.43 -3.97 12.18
N CYS A 113 -17.28 -3.00 12.47
CA CYS A 113 -17.28 -1.73 11.76
C CYS A 113 -15.96 -0.95 11.97
N MET A 114 -15.34 -1.06 13.15
CA MET A 114 -14.04 -0.46 13.44
C MET A 114 -12.90 -1.19 12.75
N LEU A 115 -12.90 -2.54 12.78
CA LEU A 115 -11.95 -3.38 12.05
C LEU A 115 -12.01 -3.10 10.54
N PHE A 116 -13.24 -2.97 10.02
CA PHE A 116 -13.45 -2.63 8.61
C PHE A 116 -12.87 -1.25 8.27
N TRP A 117 -13.09 -0.23 9.12
CA TRP A 117 -12.56 1.12 8.91
C TRP A 117 -11.04 1.15 8.93
N ARG A 118 -10.39 0.42 9.86
CA ARG A 118 -8.94 0.22 9.88
C ARG A 118 -8.43 -0.37 8.57
N SER A 119 -9.02 -1.48 8.12
CA SER A 119 -8.61 -2.14 6.88
C SER A 119 -8.88 -1.28 5.64
N LEU A 120 -10.02 -0.60 5.60
CA LEU A 120 -10.39 0.32 4.51
C LEU A 120 -9.42 1.51 4.44
N SER A 121 -8.93 2.03 5.58
CA SER A 121 -7.93 3.11 5.59
C SER A 121 -6.65 2.70 4.86
N HIS A 122 -6.18 1.46 4.99
CA HIS A 122 -5.07 0.92 4.20
C HIS A 122 -5.37 0.92 2.70
N TRP A 123 -6.58 0.48 2.32
CA TRP A 123 -6.97 0.44 0.91
C TRP A 123 -7.01 1.84 0.28
N ILE A 124 -7.52 2.83 1.02
CA ILE A 124 -7.54 4.23 0.60
C ILE A 124 -6.11 4.78 0.53
N GLY A 125 -5.29 4.46 1.54
CA GLY A 125 -3.90 4.89 1.65
C GLY A 125 -3.01 4.38 0.53
N GLY A 126 -3.18 3.11 0.14
CA GLY A 126 -2.31 2.44 -0.82
C GLY A 126 -2.20 3.10 -2.19
N MET A 127 -3.28 3.72 -2.68
CA MET A 127 -3.24 4.48 -3.94
C MET A 127 -3.19 6.00 -3.76
N GLY A 128 -3.17 6.46 -2.52
CA GLY A 128 -3.19 7.88 -2.19
C GLY A 128 -4.56 8.54 -2.47
N ILE A 129 -5.08 9.24 -1.47
CA ILE A 129 -6.41 9.87 -1.56
C ILE A 129 -6.49 10.91 -2.68
N LEU A 130 -5.37 11.57 -3.00
CA LEU A 130 -5.35 12.59 -4.04
C LEU A 130 -5.37 12.00 -5.45
N VAL A 131 -4.77 10.83 -5.65
CA VAL A 131 -4.93 10.09 -6.92
C VAL A 131 -6.39 9.67 -7.08
N PHE A 132 -7.05 9.27 -6.00
CA PHE A 132 -8.49 9.00 -5.96
C PHE A 132 -9.32 10.25 -6.30
N MET A 133 -8.99 11.40 -5.70
CA MET A 133 -9.63 12.67 -6.03
C MET A 133 -9.45 13.06 -7.49
N LEU A 134 -8.26 12.86 -8.06
CA LEU A 134 -7.99 13.12 -9.47
C LEU A 134 -8.81 12.23 -10.42
N ALA A 135 -9.12 11.01 -10.01
CA ALA A 135 -9.95 10.11 -10.80
C ALA A 135 -11.43 10.53 -10.81
N ILE A 136 -11.92 11.13 -9.72
CA ILE A 136 -13.33 11.53 -9.55
C ILE A 136 -13.55 12.99 -9.98
N VAL A 137 -12.68 13.89 -9.55
CA VAL A 137 -12.84 15.34 -9.78
C VAL A 137 -12.11 15.74 -11.07
N ARG A 138 -12.82 16.37 -12.00
CA ARG A 138 -12.19 16.96 -13.19
C ARG A 138 -11.39 18.18 -12.80
N MET A 139 -10.08 18.03 -12.68
CA MET A 139 -9.13 19.12 -12.44
C MET A 139 -8.45 19.53 -13.75
N ASP A 140 -8.11 20.82 -13.89
CA ASP A 140 -7.34 21.30 -15.04
C ASP A 140 -5.94 20.68 -15.05
N GLY A 141 -5.42 20.33 -16.24
CA GLY A 141 -4.24 19.48 -16.41
C GLY A 141 -2.98 19.91 -15.66
N GLY A 142 -2.77 21.21 -15.42
CA GLY A 142 -1.63 21.73 -14.65
C GLY A 142 -1.71 21.40 -13.16
N GLN A 143 -2.87 21.51 -12.55
CA GLN A 143 -3.10 21.20 -11.13
C GLN A 143 -2.97 19.70 -10.85
N ALA A 144 -3.50 18.87 -11.76
CA ALA A 144 -3.43 17.44 -11.66
C ALA A 144 -1.98 16.91 -11.64
N ILE A 145 -1.07 17.52 -12.42
CA ILE A 145 0.34 17.13 -12.49
C ILE A 145 1.06 17.32 -11.14
N HIS A 146 0.83 18.44 -10.47
CA HIS A 146 1.49 18.75 -9.20
C HIS A 146 1.03 17.82 -8.07
N LEU A 147 -0.27 17.51 -8.02
CA LEU A 147 -0.82 16.58 -7.04
C LEU A 147 -0.31 15.14 -7.27
N LEU A 148 -0.31 14.68 -8.53
CA LEU A 148 0.15 13.33 -8.85
C LEU A 148 1.65 13.15 -8.55
N ARG A 149 2.48 14.17 -8.80
CA ARG A 149 3.91 14.12 -8.47
C ARG A 149 4.16 14.11 -6.96
N ALA A 150 3.30 14.76 -6.17
CA ALA A 150 3.41 14.76 -4.73
C ALA A 150 3.10 13.41 -4.10
N GLU A 151 2.14 12.67 -4.67
CA GLU A 151 1.69 11.36 -4.18
C GLU A 151 2.47 10.18 -4.77
N SER A 152 3.01 10.32 -5.98
CA SER A 152 3.70 9.22 -6.67
C SER A 152 5.19 9.54 -6.84
N PRO A 153 6.03 9.28 -5.82
CA PRO A 153 7.46 9.51 -5.90
C PRO A 153 8.12 8.45 -6.78
N GLY A 154 8.47 8.82 -8.00
CA GLY A 154 9.22 7.96 -8.91
C GLY A 154 9.85 8.76 -10.05
N PRO A 155 10.99 8.29 -10.63
CA PRO A 155 11.72 9.03 -11.66
C PRO A 155 10.95 9.19 -12.97
N THR A 156 9.91 8.41 -13.19
CA THR A 156 9.08 8.52 -14.40
C THR A 156 7.62 8.23 -14.07
N VAL A 157 6.84 9.27 -13.84
CA VAL A 157 5.44 9.23 -14.26
C VAL A 157 5.51 9.33 -15.79
N SER A 158 5.79 8.21 -16.45
CA SER A 158 5.82 8.18 -17.92
C SER A 158 4.45 8.59 -18.41
N LYS A 159 4.41 9.48 -19.40
CA LYS A 159 3.17 9.89 -20.08
C LYS A 159 2.51 8.65 -20.69
N MET A 160 1.74 7.90 -19.88
CA MET A 160 1.07 6.68 -20.34
C MET A 160 -0.06 7.01 -21.30
N VAL A 161 -0.68 8.17 -21.10
CA VAL A 161 -1.84 8.65 -21.88
C VAL A 161 -1.73 10.18 -21.98
N PRO A 162 -2.26 10.80 -23.06
CA PRO A 162 -2.20 12.25 -23.26
C PRO A 162 -2.82 13.08 -22.13
N ARG A 163 -3.75 12.48 -21.35
CA ARG A 163 -4.40 13.11 -20.20
C ARG A 163 -4.03 12.38 -18.91
N MET A 164 -3.46 13.10 -17.94
CA MET A 164 -3.06 12.56 -16.63
C MET A 164 -4.23 11.95 -15.85
N VAL A 165 -5.42 12.52 -15.99
CA VAL A 165 -6.66 12.00 -15.36
C VAL A 165 -7.00 10.60 -15.86
N ASP A 166 -6.80 10.33 -17.16
CA ASP A 166 -7.08 9.01 -17.74
C ASP A 166 -6.07 7.98 -17.25
N SER A 167 -4.81 8.38 -17.05
CA SER A 167 -3.79 7.51 -16.43
C SER A 167 -4.17 7.10 -15.01
N SER A 168 -4.60 8.05 -14.19
CA SER A 168 -5.04 7.78 -12.81
C SER A 168 -6.22 6.83 -12.75
N LYS A 169 -7.22 7.01 -13.63
CA LYS A 169 -8.38 6.11 -13.70
C LYS A 169 -7.98 4.67 -14.05
N ILE A 170 -7.05 4.50 -14.98
CA ILE A 170 -6.58 3.17 -15.37
C ILE A 170 -5.83 2.51 -14.20
N LEU A 171 -4.92 3.22 -13.55
CA LEU A 171 -4.19 2.70 -12.39
C LEU A 171 -5.13 2.31 -11.25
N TYR A 172 -6.14 3.17 -10.96
CA TYR A 172 -7.18 2.85 -9.98
C TYR A 172 -8.01 1.64 -10.38
N GLY A 173 -8.37 1.54 -11.67
CA GLY A 173 -9.09 0.39 -12.20
C GLY A 173 -8.31 -0.93 -12.03
N ILE A 174 -6.99 -0.90 -12.25
CA ILE A 174 -6.11 -2.06 -12.02
C ILE A 174 -6.04 -2.41 -10.54
N TYR A 175 -5.84 -1.42 -9.67
CA TYR A 175 -5.81 -1.61 -8.22
C TYR A 175 -7.10 -2.23 -7.70
N PHE A 176 -8.24 -1.65 -8.08
CA PHE A 176 -9.57 -2.16 -7.73
C PHE A 176 -9.79 -3.58 -8.29
N GLY A 177 -9.43 -3.80 -9.55
CA GLY A 177 -9.58 -5.12 -10.19
C GLY A 177 -8.77 -6.20 -9.48
N LEU A 178 -7.50 -5.94 -9.14
CA LEU A 178 -6.68 -6.87 -8.35
C LEU A 178 -7.28 -7.14 -6.98
N THR A 179 -7.79 -6.10 -6.28
CA THR A 179 -8.45 -6.27 -4.99
C THR A 179 -9.68 -7.17 -5.11
N VAL A 180 -10.53 -6.96 -6.12
CA VAL A 180 -11.72 -7.80 -6.35
C VAL A 180 -11.34 -9.24 -6.65
N VAL A 181 -10.33 -9.47 -7.49
CA VAL A 181 -9.85 -10.83 -7.79
C VAL A 181 -9.35 -11.51 -6.51
N GLN A 182 -8.62 -10.81 -5.65
CA GLN A 182 -8.14 -11.35 -4.39
C GLN A 182 -9.32 -11.73 -3.46
N ILE A 183 -10.34 -10.88 -3.33
CA ILE A 183 -11.54 -11.17 -2.54
C ILE A 183 -12.23 -12.43 -3.06
N ILE A 184 -12.40 -12.55 -4.39
CA ILE A 184 -13.02 -13.73 -5.00
C ILE A 184 -12.23 -15.00 -4.68
N LEU A 185 -10.90 -14.94 -4.73
CA LEU A 185 -10.04 -16.08 -4.40
C LEU A 185 -10.14 -16.47 -2.91
N TYR A 186 -10.20 -15.50 -1.99
CA TYR A 186 -10.42 -15.79 -0.58
C TYR A 186 -11.78 -16.47 -0.34
N LEU A 187 -12.85 -15.96 -0.95
CA LEU A 187 -14.18 -16.56 -0.88
C LEU A 187 -14.20 -17.98 -1.47
N ALA A 188 -13.47 -18.21 -2.57
CA ALA A 188 -13.31 -19.54 -3.15
C ALA A 188 -12.54 -20.49 -2.22
N GLY A 189 -11.67 -19.98 -1.37
CA GLY A 189 -10.98 -20.72 -0.31
C GLY A 189 -11.84 -21.01 0.92
N GLY A 190 -13.07 -20.49 0.98
CA GLY A 190 -14.00 -20.68 2.10
C GLY A 190 -13.87 -19.64 3.21
N ASP A 191 -13.09 -18.59 3.02
CA ASP A 191 -12.98 -17.51 4.01
C ASP A 191 -14.30 -16.70 4.08
N PRO A 192 -14.71 -16.23 5.28
CA PRO A 192 -15.86 -15.35 5.42
C PRO A 192 -15.71 -14.07 4.60
N LEU A 193 -16.82 -13.53 4.08
CA LEU A 193 -16.80 -12.28 3.29
C LEU A 193 -16.15 -11.12 4.02
N PHE A 194 -16.40 -10.98 5.32
CA PHE A 194 -15.83 -9.91 6.14
C PHE A 194 -14.30 -10.01 6.20
N ASP A 195 -13.77 -11.20 6.51
CA ASP A 195 -12.33 -11.47 6.57
C ASP A 195 -11.70 -11.24 5.20
N SER A 196 -12.36 -11.73 4.14
CA SER A 196 -11.90 -11.58 2.76
C SER A 196 -11.77 -10.11 2.34
N LEU A 197 -12.72 -9.26 2.71
CA LEU A 197 -12.69 -7.82 2.44
C LEU A 197 -11.54 -7.14 3.21
N CYS A 198 -11.49 -7.35 4.53
CA CYS A 198 -10.50 -6.69 5.38
C CYS A 198 -9.07 -7.09 5.02
N ASN A 199 -8.82 -8.38 4.82
CA ASN A 199 -7.51 -8.90 4.45
C ASN A 199 -7.08 -8.45 3.03
N ALA A 200 -8.01 -8.38 2.08
CA ALA A 200 -7.73 -7.87 0.75
C ALA A 200 -7.39 -6.37 0.78
N PHE A 201 -8.06 -5.57 1.60
CA PHE A 201 -7.76 -4.15 1.75
C PHE A 201 -6.38 -3.91 2.36
N GLY A 202 -6.03 -4.65 3.42
CA GLY A 202 -4.72 -4.57 4.03
C GLY A 202 -3.60 -5.04 3.09
N THR A 203 -3.84 -6.08 2.29
CA THR A 203 -2.89 -6.57 1.29
C THR A 203 -2.71 -5.58 0.14
N ALA A 204 -3.81 -5.06 -0.41
CA ALA A 204 -3.79 -4.13 -1.53
C ALA A 204 -3.07 -2.82 -1.18
N GLY A 205 -3.34 -2.29 0.01
CA GLY A 205 -2.64 -1.12 0.53
C GLY A 205 -1.20 -1.39 0.96
N THR A 206 -0.78 -2.67 1.01
CA THR A 206 0.50 -3.10 1.60
C THR A 206 0.73 -2.55 3.01
N GLY A 207 -0.36 -2.50 3.81
CA GLY A 207 -0.35 -1.86 5.10
C GLY A 207 -0.22 -2.81 6.30
N GLY A 208 -0.74 -4.04 6.20
CA GLY A 208 -0.50 -5.10 7.18
C GLY A 208 -1.43 -5.11 8.40
N PHE A 209 -2.44 -4.26 8.47
CA PHE A 209 -3.47 -4.41 9.50
C PHE A 209 -4.22 -5.73 9.32
N ALA A 210 -4.08 -6.62 10.27
CA ALA A 210 -4.85 -7.84 10.38
C ALA A 210 -6.09 -7.62 11.26
N ILE A 211 -7.09 -8.51 11.10
CA ILE A 211 -8.29 -8.56 11.95
C ILE A 211 -8.17 -9.61 13.04
N LYS A 212 -7.08 -10.38 13.06
CA LYS A 212 -6.74 -11.37 14.07
C LYS A 212 -5.43 -11.00 14.76
N ASN A 213 -5.31 -11.37 16.05
CA ASN A 213 -4.11 -11.10 16.84
C ASN A 213 -2.87 -11.86 16.33
N ASP A 214 -3.08 -13.03 15.77
CA ASP A 214 -2.03 -13.89 15.19
C ASP A 214 -1.74 -13.61 13.70
N SER A 215 -2.28 -12.49 13.19
CA SER A 215 -2.15 -12.08 11.78
C SER A 215 -2.70 -13.16 10.82
N PHE A 216 -1.85 -13.87 10.09
CA PHE A 216 -2.25 -14.92 9.15
C PHE A 216 -1.97 -16.34 9.63
N ALA A 217 -1.49 -16.54 10.87
CA ALA A 217 -1.09 -17.86 11.34
C ALA A 217 -2.25 -18.87 11.38
N SER A 218 -3.46 -18.43 11.78
CA SER A 218 -4.66 -19.28 11.88
C SER A 218 -5.45 -19.44 10.57
N TYR A 219 -5.07 -18.75 9.50
CA TYR A 219 -5.72 -18.93 8.19
C TYR A 219 -5.21 -20.18 7.47
N SER A 220 -6.01 -20.68 6.53
CA SER A 220 -5.65 -21.86 5.73
C SER A 220 -4.38 -21.60 4.89
N ALA A 221 -3.63 -22.68 4.58
CA ALA A 221 -2.47 -22.59 3.69
C ALA A 221 -2.84 -22.02 2.31
N TYR A 222 -4.08 -22.24 1.84
CA TYR A 222 -4.59 -21.65 0.61
C TYR A 222 -4.68 -20.12 0.73
N THR A 223 -5.33 -19.60 1.78
CA THR A 223 -5.46 -18.18 2.05
C THR A 223 -4.12 -17.50 2.20
N GLN A 224 -3.19 -18.12 2.93
CA GLN A 224 -1.81 -17.66 3.07
C GLN A 224 -1.09 -17.60 1.72
N THR A 225 -1.28 -18.60 0.85
CA THR A 225 -0.67 -18.63 -0.50
C THR A 225 -1.25 -17.52 -1.38
N VAL A 226 -2.56 -17.34 -1.39
CA VAL A 226 -3.21 -16.23 -2.11
C VAL A 226 -2.66 -14.90 -1.64
N THR A 227 -2.57 -14.70 -0.32
CA THR A 227 -2.00 -13.48 0.27
C THR A 227 -0.56 -13.25 -0.18
N THR A 228 0.29 -14.29 -0.15
CA THR A 228 1.69 -14.24 -0.60
C THR A 228 1.80 -13.73 -2.04
N ILE A 229 1.01 -14.30 -2.94
CA ILE A 229 1.01 -13.93 -4.35
C ILE A 229 0.54 -12.48 -4.53
N PHE A 230 -0.56 -12.09 -3.86
CA PHE A 230 -1.10 -10.75 -4.01
C PHE A 230 -0.24 -9.67 -3.35
N MET A 231 0.42 -9.94 -2.22
CA MET A 231 1.45 -9.04 -1.68
C MET A 231 2.52 -8.76 -2.74
N ALA A 232 3.08 -9.82 -3.35
CA ALA A 232 4.08 -9.66 -4.40
C ALA A 232 3.54 -8.90 -5.62
N LEU A 233 2.28 -9.13 -6.03
CA LEU A 233 1.65 -8.42 -7.15
C LEU A 233 1.44 -6.93 -6.83
N PHE A 234 0.94 -6.55 -5.67
CA PHE A 234 0.77 -5.16 -5.28
C PHE A 234 2.11 -4.41 -5.11
N GLY A 235 3.21 -5.14 -4.88
CA GLY A 235 4.57 -4.62 -4.88
C GLY A 235 5.15 -4.32 -6.27
N VAL A 236 4.51 -4.75 -7.36
CA VAL A 236 4.93 -4.47 -8.73
C VAL A 236 4.50 -3.07 -9.15
N ASN A 237 5.30 -2.40 -9.97
CA ASN A 237 4.93 -1.12 -10.59
C ASN A 237 3.64 -1.24 -11.41
N PHE A 238 2.62 -0.47 -11.07
CA PHE A 238 1.31 -0.52 -11.74
C PHE A 238 1.36 -0.21 -13.25
N SER A 239 2.39 0.51 -13.72
CA SER A 239 2.62 0.74 -15.15
C SER A 239 2.83 -0.56 -15.92
N ILE A 240 3.37 -1.59 -15.27
CA ILE A 240 3.61 -2.91 -15.89
C ILE A 240 2.29 -3.58 -16.23
N TYR A 241 1.30 -3.51 -15.34
CA TYR A 241 -0.04 -4.03 -15.62
C TYR A 241 -0.72 -3.30 -16.77
N PHE A 242 -0.52 -1.98 -16.87
CA PHE A 242 -0.99 -1.23 -18.04
C PHE A 242 -0.36 -1.73 -19.35
N PHE A 243 0.95 -2.02 -19.35
CA PHE A 243 1.60 -2.59 -20.54
C PHE A 243 1.12 -4.01 -20.83
N LEU A 244 0.85 -4.82 -19.81
CA LEU A 244 0.25 -6.16 -20.00
C LEU A 244 -1.15 -6.06 -20.64
N LEU A 245 -2.02 -5.17 -20.14
CA LEU A 245 -3.35 -4.93 -20.71
C LEU A 245 -3.27 -4.45 -22.17
N ARG A 246 -2.22 -3.69 -22.54
CA ARG A 246 -1.95 -3.24 -23.90
C ARG A 246 -1.20 -4.27 -24.74
N ARG A 247 -0.98 -5.49 -24.24
CA ARG A 247 -0.22 -6.59 -24.90
C ARG A 247 1.20 -6.20 -25.32
N LYS A 248 1.84 -5.23 -24.63
CA LYS A 248 3.22 -4.80 -24.88
C LYS A 248 4.19 -5.61 -24.03
N PHE A 249 4.26 -6.92 -24.26
CA PHE A 249 5.06 -7.85 -23.48
C PHE A 249 6.56 -7.53 -23.50
N ASP A 250 7.07 -7.01 -24.62
CA ASP A 250 8.48 -6.61 -24.73
C ASP A 250 8.90 -5.57 -23.69
N LEU A 251 8.01 -4.60 -23.38
CA LEU A 251 8.29 -3.58 -22.39
C LEU A 251 8.27 -4.15 -20.97
N VAL A 252 7.45 -5.16 -20.73
CA VAL A 252 7.38 -5.86 -19.43
C VAL A 252 8.67 -6.64 -19.18
N TRP A 253 9.10 -7.48 -20.13
CA TRP A 253 10.29 -8.32 -19.97
C TRP A 253 11.60 -7.51 -19.97
N LYS A 254 11.65 -6.39 -20.68
CA LYS A 254 12.82 -5.50 -20.69
C LYS A 254 12.91 -4.61 -19.47
N ASN A 255 11.87 -4.53 -18.63
CA ASN A 255 11.87 -3.68 -17.44
C ASN A 255 12.90 -4.18 -16.42
N THR A 256 13.90 -3.35 -16.16
CA THR A 256 15.01 -3.67 -15.27
C THR A 256 14.53 -3.82 -13.82
N GLU A 257 13.64 -2.94 -13.36
CA GLU A 257 13.14 -2.95 -11.99
C GLU A 257 12.38 -4.24 -11.68
N LEU A 258 11.46 -4.66 -12.58
CA LEU A 258 10.70 -5.90 -12.41
C LEU A 258 11.61 -7.12 -12.29
N ARG A 259 12.64 -7.22 -13.16
CA ARG A 259 13.58 -8.34 -13.12
C ARG A 259 14.37 -8.40 -11.82
N TRP A 260 14.84 -7.26 -11.33
CA TRP A 260 15.52 -7.19 -10.04
C TRP A 260 14.59 -7.51 -8.87
N TYR A 261 13.37 -6.99 -8.90
CA TYR A 261 12.36 -7.28 -7.88
C TYR A 261 12.05 -8.78 -7.78
N LEU A 262 11.75 -9.42 -8.90
CA LEU A 262 11.50 -10.87 -8.93
C LEU A 262 12.76 -11.67 -8.55
N GLY A 263 13.93 -11.26 -9.02
CA GLY A 263 15.20 -11.88 -8.65
C GLY A 263 15.49 -11.81 -7.14
N LEU A 264 15.19 -10.68 -6.49
CA LEU A 264 15.33 -10.54 -5.03
C LEU A 264 14.32 -11.43 -4.30
N ILE A 265 13.05 -11.47 -4.71
CA ILE A 265 12.04 -12.34 -4.08
C ILE A 265 12.45 -13.81 -4.19
N PHE A 266 12.66 -14.30 -5.40
CA PHE A 266 12.96 -15.72 -5.59
C PHE A 266 14.31 -16.12 -5.01
N GLY A 267 15.32 -15.26 -5.10
CA GLY A 267 16.63 -15.46 -4.49
C GLY A 267 16.56 -15.54 -2.97
N ALA A 268 15.83 -14.62 -2.34
CA ALA A 268 15.64 -14.61 -0.89
C ALA A 268 14.83 -15.82 -0.42
N ILE A 269 13.75 -16.18 -1.13
CA ILE A 269 12.96 -17.39 -0.82
C ILE A 269 13.86 -18.62 -0.86
N ALA A 270 14.66 -18.78 -1.92
CA ALA A 270 15.55 -19.96 -2.06
C ALA A 270 16.56 -20.06 -0.91
N VAL A 271 17.26 -18.96 -0.59
CA VAL A 271 18.26 -18.94 0.47
C VAL A 271 17.64 -19.16 1.85
N ILE A 272 16.53 -18.47 2.16
CA ILE A 272 15.83 -18.62 3.45
C ILE A 272 15.27 -20.03 3.58
N THR A 273 14.67 -20.60 2.52
CA THR A 273 14.18 -21.98 2.55
C THR A 273 15.28 -22.94 2.91
N VAL A 274 16.43 -22.91 2.22
CA VAL A 274 17.56 -23.80 2.51
C VAL A 274 18.05 -23.63 3.96
N ASN A 275 18.12 -22.37 4.43
CA ASN A 275 18.60 -22.06 5.77
C ASN A 275 17.62 -22.45 6.89
N THR A 276 16.34 -22.60 6.58
CA THR A 276 15.29 -22.95 7.55
C THR A 276 14.79 -24.38 7.44
N LEU A 277 15.34 -25.21 6.56
CA LEU A 277 14.94 -26.62 6.37
C LEU A 277 14.95 -27.45 7.66
N SER A 278 15.90 -27.18 8.56
CA SER A 278 15.99 -27.90 9.85
C SER A 278 14.90 -27.51 10.86
N TYR A 279 14.20 -26.39 10.64
CA TYR A 279 13.15 -25.90 11.52
C TYR A 279 11.76 -26.44 11.16
N TYR A 280 11.60 -27.01 9.96
CA TYR A 280 10.32 -27.48 9.46
C TYR A 280 10.36 -28.95 9.09
N PRO A 281 9.31 -29.72 9.42
CA PRO A 281 9.27 -31.16 9.14
C PRO A 281 9.17 -31.47 7.63
N ARG A 282 8.66 -30.51 6.83
CA ARG A 282 8.49 -30.67 5.39
C ARG A 282 9.13 -29.50 4.64
N VAL A 283 9.77 -29.78 3.52
CA VAL A 283 10.34 -28.76 2.61
C VAL A 283 9.27 -27.77 2.16
N TYR A 284 8.04 -28.26 1.94
CA TYR A 284 6.90 -27.42 1.57
C TYR A 284 6.63 -26.31 2.61
N ASP A 285 6.64 -26.64 3.90
CA ASP A 285 6.37 -25.68 4.97
C ASP A 285 7.47 -24.61 5.03
N ALA A 286 8.73 -25.01 4.84
CA ALA A 286 9.86 -24.08 4.75
C ALA A 286 9.72 -23.11 3.57
N ILE A 287 9.37 -23.61 2.38
CA ILE A 287 9.12 -22.77 1.20
C ILE A 287 7.94 -21.83 1.44
N HIS A 288 6.84 -22.34 1.99
CA HIS A 288 5.61 -21.63 2.22
C HIS A 288 5.81 -20.43 3.16
N HIS A 289 6.39 -20.65 4.33
CA HIS A 289 6.64 -19.58 5.30
C HIS A 289 7.75 -18.63 4.85
N ALA A 290 8.79 -19.12 4.17
CA ALA A 290 9.81 -18.26 3.57
C ALA A 290 9.21 -17.34 2.49
N ALA A 291 8.37 -17.87 1.60
CA ALA A 291 7.72 -17.10 0.56
C ALA A 291 6.78 -16.04 1.14
N PHE A 292 6.01 -16.41 2.17
CA PHE A 292 5.12 -15.48 2.87
C PHE A 292 5.91 -14.34 3.52
N ALA A 293 6.93 -14.65 4.33
CA ALA A 293 7.74 -13.66 5.02
C ALA A 293 8.50 -12.75 4.05
N VAL A 294 9.11 -13.30 3.00
CA VAL A 294 9.81 -12.51 1.97
C VAL A 294 8.84 -11.57 1.28
N SER A 295 7.66 -12.05 0.86
CA SER A 295 6.67 -11.21 0.21
C SER A 295 6.15 -10.11 1.15
N ALA A 296 5.84 -10.44 2.41
CA ALA A 296 5.37 -9.49 3.41
C ALA A 296 6.39 -8.39 3.70
N ILE A 297 7.66 -8.74 3.79
CA ILE A 297 8.72 -7.79 4.15
C ILE A 297 9.15 -6.91 2.97
N ILE A 298 9.40 -7.49 1.78
CA ILE A 298 9.86 -6.70 0.63
C ILE A 298 8.78 -5.73 0.13
N THR A 299 7.51 -6.08 0.29
CA THR A 299 6.39 -5.21 -0.07
C THR A 299 6.00 -4.24 1.03
N THR A 300 6.68 -4.33 2.18
CA THR A 300 6.36 -3.55 3.39
C THR A 300 4.94 -3.77 3.91
N THR A 301 4.33 -4.93 3.60
CA THR A 301 2.99 -5.27 4.11
C THR A 301 3.02 -5.66 5.59
N GLY A 302 3.99 -6.48 6.01
CA GLY A 302 4.21 -6.78 7.43
C GLY A 302 3.30 -7.86 8.02
N TYR A 303 2.53 -8.61 7.24
CA TYR A 303 1.81 -9.78 7.73
C TYR A 303 2.75 -10.91 8.17
N GLY A 304 2.30 -11.76 9.11
CA GLY A 304 3.05 -12.89 9.61
C GLY A 304 2.24 -14.19 9.63
N THR A 305 2.89 -15.31 9.34
CA THR A 305 2.36 -16.66 9.54
C THR A 305 3.11 -17.41 10.63
N VAL A 306 4.33 -16.97 10.91
CA VAL A 306 5.23 -17.54 11.93
C VAL A 306 6.10 -16.43 12.51
N ASP A 307 6.67 -16.64 13.69
CA ASP A 307 7.66 -15.74 14.25
C ASP A 307 9.04 -16.01 13.63
N PHE A 308 9.41 -15.15 12.66
CA PHE A 308 10.70 -15.23 11.99
C PHE A 308 11.89 -14.80 12.88
N ASN A 309 11.65 -14.26 14.09
CA ASN A 309 12.74 -13.99 15.05
C ASN A 309 13.40 -15.29 15.53
N LEU A 310 12.67 -16.41 15.46
CA LEU A 310 13.18 -17.73 15.79
C LEU A 310 14.04 -18.34 14.67
N TRP A 311 14.09 -17.72 13.49
CA TRP A 311 14.87 -18.22 12.36
C TRP A 311 16.37 -17.96 12.52
N PRO A 312 17.24 -18.71 11.81
CA PRO A 312 18.67 -18.47 11.82
C PRO A 312 19.04 -17.04 11.42
N GLU A 313 20.17 -16.55 11.93
CA GLU A 313 20.61 -15.17 11.72
C GLU A 313 20.70 -14.73 10.26
N LEU A 314 21.19 -15.62 9.39
CA LEU A 314 21.27 -15.32 7.94
C LEU A 314 19.90 -14.98 7.36
N SER A 315 18.87 -15.76 7.72
CA SER A 315 17.49 -15.49 7.26
C SER A 315 16.99 -14.13 7.76
N ARG A 316 17.23 -13.80 9.03
CA ARG A 316 16.84 -12.51 9.63
C ARG A 316 17.56 -11.33 8.96
N VAL A 317 18.87 -11.46 8.71
CA VAL A 317 19.65 -10.42 8.00
C VAL A 317 19.14 -10.19 6.59
N ILE A 318 18.78 -11.26 5.86
CA ILE A 318 18.17 -11.13 4.52
C ILE A 318 16.84 -10.39 4.60
N LEU A 319 15.97 -10.70 5.56
CA LEU A 319 14.71 -9.98 5.74
C LEU A 319 14.92 -8.48 6.05
N VAL A 320 15.88 -8.13 6.93
CA VAL A 320 16.25 -6.74 7.22
C VAL A 320 16.74 -6.02 5.95
N PHE A 321 17.56 -6.68 5.14
CA PHE A 321 18.00 -6.12 3.86
C PHE A 321 16.82 -5.87 2.91
N LEU A 322 15.89 -6.80 2.79
CA LEU A 322 14.69 -6.65 1.98
C LEU A 322 13.77 -5.53 2.49
N MET A 323 13.67 -5.34 3.80
CA MET A 323 12.93 -4.24 4.43
C MET A 323 13.46 -2.88 3.98
N ILE A 324 14.80 -2.72 3.89
CA ILE A 324 15.44 -1.49 3.41
C ILE A 324 15.18 -1.30 1.91
N VAL A 325 15.35 -2.34 1.10
CA VAL A 325 15.18 -2.27 -0.36
C VAL A 325 13.74 -1.90 -0.74
N GLY A 326 12.77 -2.59 -0.18
CA GLY A 326 11.35 -2.36 -0.45
C GLY A 326 10.89 -2.84 -1.82
N ALA A 327 9.71 -2.35 -2.25
CA ALA A 327 9.03 -2.74 -3.49
C ALA A 327 9.43 -1.88 -4.71
N CYS A 328 8.75 -2.08 -5.85
CA CYS A 328 8.96 -1.28 -7.05
C CYS A 328 8.46 0.15 -6.91
N ALA A 329 9.07 1.09 -7.61
CA ALA A 329 8.55 2.45 -7.75
C ALA A 329 7.21 2.43 -8.50
N GLY A 330 6.23 3.24 -8.02
CA GLY A 330 4.88 3.23 -8.60
C GLY A 330 4.07 1.98 -8.27
N SER A 331 4.38 1.32 -7.14
CA SER A 331 3.59 0.32 -6.44
C SER A 331 3.05 0.90 -5.13
N THR A 332 2.20 0.17 -4.43
CA THR A 332 1.73 0.55 -3.09
C THR A 332 2.78 0.35 -2.00
N GLY A 333 3.77 -0.54 -2.21
CA GLY A 333 4.80 -0.85 -1.22
C GLY A 333 5.74 0.31 -0.89
N GLY A 334 6.31 0.30 0.28
CA GLY A 334 7.26 1.29 0.81
C GLY A 334 8.74 1.00 0.47
N GLY A 335 9.66 1.45 1.33
CA GLY A 335 11.10 1.27 1.22
C GLY A 335 11.80 2.24 0.28
N LEU A 336 13.11 2.04 0.07
CA LEU A 336 13.94 2.85 -0.85
C LEU A 336 13.52 2.73 -2.31
N LYS A 337 12.83 1.68 -2.67
CA LYS A 337 12.45 1.21 -4.00
C LYS A 337 13.58 0.54 -4.76
N VAL A 338 13.26 -0.60 -5.36
CA VAL A 338 14.21 -1.42 -6.15
C VAL A 338 14.92 -0.59 -7.22
N SER A 339 14.22 0.29 -7.93
CA SER A 339 14.81 1.15 -8.96
C SER A 339 15.94 2.02 -8.44
N ARG A 340 15.77 2.62 -7.25
CA ARG A 340 16.80 3.47 -6.64
C ARG A 340 18.02 2.66 -6.20
N VAL A 341 17.80 1.47 -5.63
CA VAL A 341 18.90 0.56 -5.26
C VAL A 341 19.69 0.16 -6.51
N VAL A 342 19.03 -0.18 -7.62
CA VAL A 342 19.68 -0.50 -8.88
C VAL A 342 20.48 0.68 -9.43
N ILE A 343 19.95 1.91 -9.34
CA ILE A 343 20.67 3.12 -9.76
C ILE A 343 21.92 3.32 -8.90
N LEU A 344 21.80 3.22 -7.58
CA LEU A 344 22.93 3.34 -6.65
C LEU A 344 24.03 2.30 -6.92
N MET A 345 23.64 1.04 -7.14
CA MET A 345 24.60 -0.02 -7.50
C MET A 345 25.31 0.25 -8.83
N ARG A 346 24.59 0.77 -9.83
CA ARG A 346 25.19 1.15 -11.12
C ARG A 346 26.09 2.36 -11.00
N ALA A 347 25.71 3.34 -10.17
CA ALA A 347 26.52 4.52 -9.88
C ALA A 347 27.84 4.12 -9.18
N ALA A 348 27.76 3.34 -8.11
CA ALA A 348 28.94 2.83 -7.41
C ALA A 348 29.88 2.05 -8.36
N LYS A 349 29.30 1.18 -9.20
CA LYS A 349 30.09 0.43 -10.20
C LYS A 349 30.71 1.35 -11.26
N ALA A 350 30.05 2.44 -11.65
CA ALA A 350 30.59 3.41 -12.59
C ALA A 350 31.76 4.19 -11.97
N GLU A 351 31.64 4.62 -10.72
CA GLU A 351 32.72 5.31 -10.00
C GLU A 351 33.94 4.40 -9.78
N LEU A 352 33.72 3.14 -9.38
CA LEU A 352 34.82 2.17 -9.26
C LEU A 352 35.55 1.97 -10.59
N ARG A 353 34.82 1.90 -11.70
CA ARG A 353 35.42 1.80 -13.04
C ARG A 353 36.17 3.04 -13.45
N LYS A 354 35.72 4.24 -13.06
CA LYS A 354 36.39 5.50 -13.33
C LYS A 354 37.74 5.59 -12.61
N ILE A 355 37.86 5.00 -11.41
CA ILE A 355 39.12 4.88 -10.70
C ILE A 355 40.13 4.03 -11.51
N LEU A 356 39.65 2.91 -12.10
CA LEU A 356 40.49 2.01 -12.91
C LEU A 356 40.78 2.56 -14.32
N HIS A 357 39.84 3.32 -14.89
CA HIS A 357 39.91 3.88 -16.25
C HIS A 357 39.46 5.35 -16.25
N PRO A 358 40.32 6.31 -15.86
CA PRO A 358 39.95 7.72 -15.62
C PRO A 358 39.34 8.45 -16.83
N HIS A 359 39.67 8.03 -18.05
CA HIS A 359 39.22 8.66 -19.28
C HIS A 359 37.86 8.10 -19.80
N THR A 360 37.24 7.17 -19.06
CA THR A 360 35.94 6.56 -19.49
C THR A 360 34.76 7.35 -18.93
N VAL A 361 34.03 8.02 -19.78
CA VAL A 361 32.73 8.64 -19.42
C VAL A 361 31.62 7.62 -19.70
N LYS A 362 30.97 7.13 -18.66
CA LYS A 362 29.85 6.20 -18.78
C LYS A 362 28.59 6.81 -18.21
N VAL A 363 27.59 7.03 -19.05
CA VAL A 363 26.26 7.49 -18.61
C VAL A 363 25.52 6.33 -17.96
N ILE A 364 24.98 6.56 -16.78
CA ILE A 364 24.15 5.59 -16.07
C ILE A 364 22.78 5.55 -16.77
N THR A 365 22.39 4.39 -17.25
CA THR A 365 21.11 4.21 -17.95
C THR A 365 20.24 3.20 -17.21
N VAL A 366 18.93 3.46 -17.14
CA VAL A 366 17.90 2.51 -16.69
C VAL A 366 16.86 2.38 -17.81
N ASP A 367 16.54 1.17 -18.20
CA ASP A 367 15.64 0.86 -19.33
C ASP A 367 16.02 1.60 -20.63
N GLY A 368 17.34 1.75 -20.86
CA GLY A 368 17.87 2.42 -22.06
C GLY A 368 17.82 3.95 -22.02
N LYS A 369 17.39 4.55 -20.90
CA LYS A 369 17.34 6.01 -20.72
C LYS A 369 18.40 6.47 -19.72
N PRO A 370 19.08 7.59 -19.96
CA PRO A 370 19.98 8.19 -18.99
C PRO A 370 19.22 8.62 -17.74
N VAL A 371 19.85 8.45 -16.57
CA VAL A 371 19.30 8.82 -15.27
C VAL A 371 20.09 9.97 -14.70
#